data_b18e2dc4de7443cdb92092ca6d4b2e4f
#
_entry.id   b18e2dc4de7443cdb92092ca6d4b2e4f
#
_cell.length_a   1.000
_cell.length_b   1.000
_cell.length_c   1.000
_cell.angle_alpha   90.00
_cell.angle_beta   90.00
_cell.angle_gamma   90.00
#
_symmetry.space_group_name_H-M   'P 1'
#
loop_
_entity.id
_entity.type
_entity.pdbx_description
1 polymer ?
#
loop_
_entity_poly.entity_id
_entity_poly.type
_entity_poly.pdbx_seq_one_letter_code
_entity_poly.pdbx_strand_id
1 'polypeptide(L)'
;MCSSDLRRAVSDIGVLPGHLATAVLGLNEAQLDTPYRPEGWTVRQVVHHVADSHMNAFVRLKMALTENRPGVSAYDEKKFAMLGDTQLPVTVSLELVRSLHARWLAIYGTMTETDWQRTFIHPEYPEPLTLDWQVQMYGWHSRHHVAHITALRRREGW
;
A
#
# COMPACT_ATOMS: atom_id res chain seq x y z
N MET A 1 22.25 -11.74 -6.36
CA MET A 1 21.15 -12.70 -6.05
C MET A 1 20.12 -11.97 -5.21
N CYS A 2 18.89 -11.83 -5.71
CA CYS A 2 17.80 -11.20 -4.96
C CYS A 2 17.53 -12.00 -3.66
N SER A 3 17.53 -11.35 -2.49
CA SER A 3 17.33 -12.04 -1.20
C SER A 3 15.94 -12.72 -1.17
N SER A 4 15.78 -13.74 -0.32
CA SER A 4 14.47 -14.40 -0.10
C SER A 4 13.41 -13.41 0.32
N ASP A 5 13.80 -12.42 1.14
CA ASP A 5 12.92 -11.40 1.70
C ASP A 5 12.45 -10.42 0.62
N LEU A 6 13.33 -10.01 -0.29
CA LEU A 6 12.99 -9.16 -1.41
C LEU A 6 11.98 -9.86 -2.35
N ARG A 7 12.21 -11.12 -2.71
CA ARG A 7 11.27 -11.89 -3.52
C ARG A 7 9.90 -12.02 -2.86
N ARG A 8 9.89 -12.29 -1.56
CA ARG A 8 8.65 -12.35 -0.78
C ARG A 8 7.91 -11.02 -0.80
N ALA A 9 8.60 -9.91 -0.55
CA ALA A 9 8.00 -8.58 -0.55
C ALA A 9 7.39 -8.20 -1.93
N VAL A 10 8.10 -8.50 -3.03
CA VAL A 10 7.58 -8.31 -4.38
C VAL A 10 6.33 -9.17 -4.61
N SER A 11 6.34 -10.43 -4.14
CA SER A 11 5.16 -11.32 -4.22
C SER A 11 3.98 -10.77 -3.43
N ASP A 12 4.21 -10.28 -2.20
CA ASP A 12 3.16 -9.69 -1.35
C ASP A 12 2.50 -8.47 -2.04
N ILE A 13 3.29 -7.62 -2.68
CA ILE A 13 2.78 -6.49 -3.48
C ILE A 13 1.98 -7.01 -4.68
N GLY A 14 2.45 -8.07 -5.33
CA GLY A 14 1.79 -8.66 -6.49
C GLY A 14 0.40 -9.23 -6.19
N VAL A 15 0.23 -9.86 -5.04
CA VAL A 15 -1.05 -10.50 -4.65
C VAL A 15 -2.01 -9.56 -3.95
N LEU A 16 -1.55 -8.39 -3.49
CA LEU A 16 -2.39 -7.45 -2.72
C LEU A 16 -3.70 -7.09 -3.41
N PRO A 17 -3.75 -6.73 -4.72
CA PRO A 17 -5.02 -6.34 -5.34
C PRO A 17 -6.10 -7.42 -5.22
N GLY A 18 -5.73 -8.67 -5.42
CA GLY A 18 -6.63 -9.82 -5.27
C GLY A 18 -7.03 -10.06 -3.81
N HIS A 19 -6.08 -10.00 -2.88
CA HIS A 19 -6.34 -10.18 -1.46
C HIS A 19 -7.23 -9.06 -0.89
N LEU A 20 -7.00 -7.82 -1.29
CA LEU A 20 -7.81 -6.69 -0.85
C LEU A 20 -9.24 -6.78 -1.38
N ALA A 21 -9.42 -7.11 -2.67
CA ALA A 21 -10.72 -7.33 -3.26
C ALA A 21 -11.48 -8.48 -2.57
N THR A 22 -10.82 -9.60 -2.30
CA THR A 22 -11.40 -10.72 -1.57
C THR A 22 -11.78 -10.36 -0.14
N ALA A 23 -10.95 -9.57 0.54
CA ALA A 23 -11.18 -9.15 1.93
C ALA A 23 -12.48 -8.35 2.08
N VAL A 24 -12.90 -7.59 1.07
CA VAL A 24 -14.14 -6.79 1.11
C VAL A 24 -15.30 -7.41 0.34
N LEU A 25 -15.08 -8.54 -0.31
CA LEU A 25 -16.10 -9.20 -1.13
C LEU A 25 -17.35 -9.55 -0.28
N GLY A 26 -18.52 -9.14 -0.77
CA GLY A 26 -19.79 -9.42 -0.14
C GLY A 26 -20.13 -8.54 1.07
N LEU A 27 -19.28 -7.60 1.47
CA LEU A 27 -19.60 -6.64 2.51
C LEU A 27 -20.62 -5.61 2.00
N ASN A 28 -21.65 -5.36 2.81
CA ASN A 28 -22.61 -4.29 2.55
C ASN A 28 -22.09 -2.93 3.04
N GLU A 29 -22.84 -1.85 2.73
CA GLU A 29 -22.42 -0.49 3.08
C GLU A 29 -22.20 -0.30 4.60
N ALA A 30 -23.08 -0.85 5.44
CA ALA A 30 -22.95 -0.76 6.89
C ALA A 30 -21.68 -1.46 7.40
N GLN A 31 -21.34 -2.61 6.81
CA GLN A 31 -20.11 -3.34 7.12
C GLN A 31 -18.86 -2.59 6.63
N LEU A 32 -18.92 -2.00 5.44
CA LEU A 32 -17.83 -1.17 4.92
C LEU A 32 -17.58 0.07 5.80
N ASP A 33 -18.61 0.60 6.43
CA ASP A 33 -18.51 1.77 7.31
C ASP A 33 -18.26 1.40 8.79
N THR A 34 -18.00 0.13 9.07
CA THR A 34 -17.64 -0.35 10.42
C THR A 34 -16.14 -0.17 10.66
N PRO A 35 -15.74 0.47 11.79
CA PRO A 35 -14.33 0.56 12.18
C PRO A 35 -13.71 -0.81 12.48
N TYR A 36 -12.48 -1.05 12.01
CA TYR A 36 -11.80 -2.32 12.29
C TYR A 36 -11.39 -2.50 13.75
N ARG A 37 -11.37 -1.41 14.53
CA ARG A 37 -11.18 -1.37 15.98
C ARG A 37 -11.78 -0.07 16.55
N PRO A 38 -12.00 0.04 17.88
CA PRO A 38 -12.41 1.32 18.49
C PRO A 38 -11.47 2.46 18.07
N GLU A 39 -12.05 3.58 17.65
CA GLU A 39 -11.33 4.77 17.14
C GLU A 39 -10.44 4.52 15.91
N GLY A 40 -10.53 3.35 15.28
CA GLY A 40 -9.84 3.01 14.06
C GLY A 40 -10.58 3.48 12.80
N TRP A 41 -9.94 3.34 11.67
CA TRP A 41 -10.57 3.59 10.38
C TRP A 41 -11.66 2.55 10.06
N THR A 42 -12.65 2.95 9.31
CA THR A 42 -13.61 2.02 8.71
C THR A 42 -12.94 1.14 7.67
N VAL A 43 -13.55 0.01 7.32
CA VAL A 43 -13.08 -0.85 6.23
C VAL A 43 -12.93 -0.02 4.94
N ARG A 44 -13.90 0.83 4.64
CA ARG A 44 -13.87 1.75 3.48
C ARG A 44 -12.64 2.64 3.51
N GLN A 45 -12.37 3.30 4.63
CA GLN A 45 -11.19 4.16 4.79
C GLN A 45 -9.89 3.37 4.65
N VAL A 46 -9.81 2.12 5.14
CA VAL A 46 -8.62 1.25 4.96
C VAL A 46 -8.37 0.98 3.48
N VAL A 47 -9.41 0.67 2.69
CA VAL A 47 -9.25 0.42 1.25
C VAL A 47 -8.76 1.66 0.51
N HIS A 48 -9.34 2.83 0.79
CA HIS A 48 -8.91 4.09 0.17
C HIS A 48 -7.49 4.48 0.61
N HIS A 49 -7.15 4.28 1.91
CA HIS A 49 -5.79 4.51 2.41
C HIS A 49 -4.75 3.63 1.71
N VAL A 50 -5.04 2.37 1.44
CA VAL A 50 -4.12 1.51 0.68
C VAL A 50 -3.83 2.10 -0.70
N ALA A 51 -4.85 2.61 -1.40
CA ALA A 51 -4.67 3.27 -2.69
C ALA A 51 -3.76 4.52 -2.56
N ASP A 52 -4.04 5.39 -1.61
CA ASP A 52 -3.28 6.63 -1.37
C ASP A 52 -1.82 6.33 -1.02
N SER A 53 -1.60 5.41 -0.09
CA SER A 53 -0.26 5.05 0.38
C SER A 53 0.57 4.41 -0.74
N HIS A 54 -0.01 3.48 -1.49
CA HIS A 54 0.69 2.78 -2.56
C HIS A 54 0.95 3.70 -3.77
N MET A 55 0.07 4.66 -4.04
CA MET A 55 0.30 5.69 -5.06
C MET A 55 1.50 6.58 -4.69
N ASN A 56 1.59 7.03 -3.44
CA ASN A 56 2.73 7.79 -2.94
C ASN A 56 4.03 6.98 -3.06
N ALA A 57 4.01 5.70 -2.66
CA ALA A 57 5.17 4.83 -2.78
C ALA A 57 5.61 4.60 -4.22
N PHE A 58 4.67 4.44 -5.14
CA PHE A 58 4.97 4.29 -6.56
C PHE A 58 5.65 5.52 -7.15
N VAL A 59 5.22 6.72 -6.78
CA VAL A 59 5.87 7.97 -7.19
C VAL A 59 7.29 8.03 -6.62
N ARG A 60 7.48 7.71 -5.33
CA ARG A 60 8.80 7.69 -4.67
C ARG A 60 9.76 6.68 -5.33
N LEU A 61 9.28 5.49 -5.69
CA LEU A 61 10.03 4.51 -6.46
C LEU A 61 10.56 5.12 -7.76
N LYS A 62 9.68 5.76 -8.54
CA LYS A 62 10.06 6.36 -9.83
C LYS A 62 11.06 7.50 -9.64
N MET A 63 10.87 8.35 -8.65
CA MET A 63 11.81 9.42 -8.33
C MET A 63 13.19 8.86 -7.97
N ALA A 64 13.26 7.85 -7.10
CA ALA A 64 14.53 7.24 -6.72
C ALA A 64 15.25 6.55 -7.88
N LEU A 65 14.51 6.02 -8.88
CA LEU A 65 15.07 5.41 -10.07
C LEU A 65 15.57 6.43 -11.10
N THR A 66 15.04 7.64 -11.11
CA THR A 66 15.33 8.67 -12.13
C THR A 66 16.16 9.84 -11.63
N GLU A 67 16.24 10.05 -10.33
CA GLU A 67 16.94 11.17 -9.70
C GLU A 67 18.03 10.66 -8.72
N ASN A 68 18.95 11.53 -8.37
CA ASN A 68 20.01 11.20 -7.41
C ASN A 68 19.57 11.58 -5.98
N ARG A 69 19.19 10.59 -5.18
CA ARG A 69 18.76 10.76 -3.79
C ARG A 69 17.67 11.84 -3.61
N PRO A 70 16.54 11.73 -4.31
CA PRO A 70 15.50 12.75 -4.27
C PRO A 70 14.92 12.88 -2.86
N GLY A 71 14.55 14.11 -2.48
CA GLY A 71 13.69 14.35 -1.34
C GLY A 71 12.24 14.04 -1.70
N VAL A 72 11.52 13.32 -0.84
CA VAL A 72 10.11 13.02 -1.02
C VAL A 72 9.26 13.68 0.06
N SER A 73 7.98 13.92 -0.24
CA SER A 73 7.03 14.45 0.74
C SER A 73 6.46 13.35 1.62
N ALA A 74 6.34 13.64 2.91
CA ALA A 74 5.38 12.94 3.77
C ALA A 74 3.97 13.48 3.50
N TYR A 75 2.97 12.68 3.80
CA TYR A 75 1.58 13.11 3.79
C TYR A 75 0.89 12.69 5.10
N ASP A 76 -0.09 13.48 5.53
CA ASP A 76 -0.88 13.19 6.73
C ASP A 76 -1.99 12.19 6.37
N GLU A 77 -1.72 10.91 6.59
CA GLU A 77 -2.64 9.81 6.24
C GLU A 77 -3.99 9.94 6.96
N LYS A 78 -3.99 10.49 8.19
CA LYS A 78 -5.23 10.70 8.96
C LYS A 78 -6.10 11.77 8.33
N LYS A 79 -5.49 12.87 7.87
CA LYS A 79 -6.22 13.92 7.16
C LYS A 79 -6.68 13.46 5.79
N PHE A 80 -5.88 12.68 5.05
CA PHE A 80 -6.30 12.07 3.79
C PHE A 80 -7.54 11.22 3.99
N ALA A 81 -7.57 10.37 5.01
CA ALA A 81 -8.71 9.51 5.33
C ALA A 81 -10.01 10.25 5.70
N MET A 82 -9.95 11.58 5.87
CA MET A 82 -11.11 12.44 6.16
C MET A 82 -11.58 13.26 4.96
N LEU A 83 -10.92 13.12 3.80
CA LEU A 83 -11.33 13.82 2.58
C LEU A 83 -12.57 13.18 1.95
N GLY A 84 -13.28 13.95 1.10
CA GLY A 84 -14.57 13.54 0.54
C GLY A 84 -14.51 12.32 -0.38
N ASP A 85 -13.38 12.04 -1.00
CA ASP A 85 -13.17 10.88 -1.87
C ASP A 85 -13.20 9.55 -1.11
N THR A 86 -12.96 9.55 0.20
CA THR A 86 -13.07 8.35 1.06
C THR A 86 -14.52 7.88 1.26
N GLN A 87 -15.51 8.65 0.80
CA GLN A 87 -16.93 8.26 0.78
C GLN A 87 -17.32 7.51 -0.51
N LEU A 88 -16.44 7.45 -1.50
CA LEU A 88 -16.69 6.74 -2.75
C LEU A 88 -16.81 5.22 -2.51
N PRO A 89 -17.47 4.48 -3.44
CA PRO A 89 -17.44 3.02 -3.43
C PRO A 89 -16.00 2.48 -3.40
N VAL A 90 -15.75 1.45 -2.62
CA VAL A 90 -14.40 0.83 -2.50
C VAL A 90 -13.87 0.32 -3.84
N THR A 91 -14.76 -0.01 -4.78
CA THR A 91 -14.39 -0.45 -6.13
C THR A 91 -13.49 0.53 -6.86
N VAL A 92 -13.68 1.83 -6.64
CA VAL A 92 -12.83 2.89 -7.24
C VAL A 92 -11.37 2.70 -6.83
N SER A 93 -11.10 2.50 -5.55
CA SER A 93 -9.73 2.27 -5.06
C SER A 93 -9.22 0.87 -5.36
N LEU A 94 -10.07 -0.15 -5.39
CA LEU A 94 -9.66 -1.50 -5.81
C LEU A 94 -9.17 -1.51 -7.26
N GLU A 95 -9.84 -0.82 -8.17
CA GLU A 95 -9.42 -0.68 -9.56
C GLU A 95 -8.13 0.12 -9.70
N LEU A 96 -8.00 1.21 -8.93
CA LEU A 96 -6.78 2.03 -8.88
C LEU A 96 -5.59 1.18 -8.40
N VAL A 97 -5.72 0.45 -7.30
CA VAL A 97 -4.66 -0.42 -6.76
C VAL A 97 -4.29 -1.51 -7.76
N ARG A 98 -5.27 -2.15 -8.41
CA ARG A 98 -5.01 -3.17 -9.42
C ARG A 98 -4.17 -2.63 -10.59
N SER A 99 -4.54 -1.47 -11.12
CA SER A 99 -3.84 -0.85 -12.25
C SER A 99 -2.47 -0.31 -11.85
N LEU A 100 -2.36 0.28 -10.66
CA LEU A 100 -1.12 0.78 -10.09
C LEU A 100 -0.10 -0.36 -9.88
N HIS A 101 -0.54 -1.47 -9.28
CA HIS A 101 0.33 -2.62 -8.99
C HIS A 101 0.81 -3.33 -10.25
N ALA A 102 -0.02 -3.41 -11.31
CA ALA A 102 0.43 -3.93 -12.60
C ALA A 102 1.62 -3.12 -13.14
N ARG A 103 1.57 -1.80 -13.06
CA ARG A 103 2.67 -0.92 -13.44
C ARG A 103 3.88 -1.03 -12.51
N TRP A 104 3.62 -1.17 -11.21
CA TRP A 104 4.68 -1.30 -10.20
C TRP A 104 5.50 -2.57 -10.42
N LEU A 105 4.83 -3.71 -10.62
CA LEU A 105 5.48 -4.99 -10.91
C LEU A 105 6.26 -4.97 -12.22
N ALA A 106 5.78 -4.26 -13.24
CA ALA A 106 6.51 -4.09 -14.50
C ALA A 106 7.86 -3.37 -14.27
N ILE A 107 7.90 -2.36 -13.39
CA ILE A 107 9.16 -1.71 -13.00
C ILE A 107 10.05 -2.70 -12.24
N TYR A 108 9.53 -3.39 -11.25
CA TYR A 108 10.31 -4.36 -10.47
C TYR A 108 10.93 -5.46 -11.34
N GLY A 109 10.22 -5.91 -12.38
CA GLY A 109 10.71 -6.91 -13.32
C GLY A 109 11.93 -6.48 -14.16
N THR A 110 12.21 -5.17 -14.22
CA THR A 110 13.35 -4.60 -14.97
C THR A 110 14.47 -4.06 -14.08
N MET A 111 14.28 -4.04 -12.76
CA MET A 111 15.27 -3.50 -11.82
C MET A 111 16.45 -4.45 -11.65
N THR A 112 17.64 -3.86 -11.65
CA THR A 112 18.91 -4.53 -11.35
C THR A 112 19.19 -4.56 -9.85
N GLU A 113 20.19 -5.33 -9.40
CA GLU A 113 20.64 -5.31 -8.01
C GLU A 113 21.06 -3.90 -7.54
N THR A 114 21.67 -3.14 -8.42
CA THR A 114 22.09 -1.75 -8.15
C THR A 114 20.89 -0.84 -7.95
N ASP A 115 19.79 -1.05 -8.68
CA ASP A 115 18.60 -0.24 -8.56
C ASP A 115 17.94 -0.40 -7.17
N TRP A 116 17.96 -1.60 -6.60
CA TRP A 116 17.44 -1.84 -5.25
C TRP A 116 18.19 -1.07 -4.16
N GLN A 117 19.44 -0.70 -4.40
CA GLN A 117 20.27 0.09 -3.48
C GLN A 117 20.12 1.60 -3.67
N ARG A 118 19.38 2.06 -4.67
CA ARG A 118 19.09 3.48 -4.85
C ARG A 118 18.25 4.00 -3.67
N THR A 119 18.48 5.25 -3.30
CA THR A 119 17.91 5.83 -2.09
C THR A 119 17.09 7.07 -2.38
N PHE A 120 16.18 7.38 -1.44
CA PHE A 120 15.45 8.64 -1.35
C PHE A 120 15.47 9.15 0.10
N ILE A 121 15.22 10.44 0.29
CA ILE A 121 15.19 11.09 1.60
C ILE A 121 13.74 11.33 1.99
N HIS A 122 13.31 10.70 3.09
CA HIS A 122 11.96 10.87 3.63
C HIS A 122 12.05 11.67 4.94
N PRO A 123 11.23 12.73 5.13
CA PRO A 123 11.39 13.66 6.26
C PRO A 123 11.17 13.05 7.64
N GLU A 124 10.50 11.91 7.72
CA GLU A 124 10.23 11.20 8.99
C GLU A 124 11.33 10.21 9.39
N TYR A 125 12.35 10.03 8.55
CA TYR A 125 13.47 9.11 8.83
C TYR A 125 14.80 9.87 8.82
N PRO A 126 15.69 9.59 9.78
CA PRO A 126 16.96 10.31 9.88
C PRO A 126 17.95 9.97 8.76
N GLU A 127 17.84 8.76 8.20
CA GLU A 127 18.74 8.26 7.17
C GLU A 127 18.00 8.04 5.83
N PRO A 128 18.71 8.15 4.71
CA PRO A 128 18.13 7.82 3.42
C PRO A 128 17.65 6.36 3.36
N LEU A 129 16.49 6.15 2.76
CA LEU A 129 15.86 4.83 2.64
C LEU A 129 16.16 4.23 1.28
N THR A 130 16.50 2.94 1.22
CA THR A 130 16.71 2.22 -0.03
C THR A 130 15.39 1.76 -0.66
N LEU A 131 15.40 1.47 -1.96
CA LEU A 131 14.26 0.83 -2.62
C LEU A 131 14.03 -0.61 -2.12
N ASP A 132 15.08 -1.30 -1.70
CA ASP A 132 14.96 -2.60 -1.02
C ASP A 132 14.17 -2.48 0.29
N TRP A 133 14.47 -1.48 1.12
CA TRP A 133 13.68 -1.18 2.32
C TRP A 133 12.23 -0.84 1.96
N GLN A 134 12.01 -0.01 0.94
CA GLN A 134 10.67 0.41 0.54
C GLN A 134 9.79 -0.77 0.16
N VAL A 135 10.29 -1.69 -0.68
CA VAL A 135 9.50 -2.85 -1.10
C VAL A 135 9.17 -3.77 0.06
N GLN A 136 10.09 -3.97 1.00
CA GLN A 136 9.84 -4.78 2.19
C GLN A 136 8.77 -4.14 3.09
N MET A 137 8.85 -2.83 3.30
CA MET A 137 7.85 -2.07 4.06
C MET A 137 6.46 -2.17 3.41
N TYR A 138 6.35 -2.01 2.08
CA TYR A 138 5.08 -2.10 1.38
C TYR A 138 4.55 -3.52 1.22
N GLY A 139 5.40 -4.52 1.20
CA GLY A 139 5.01 -5.92 1.34
C GLY A 139 4.37 -6.20 2.70
N TRP A 140 4.98 -5.69 3.79
CA TRP A 140 4.39 -5.75 5.14
C TRP A 140 3.08 -4.95 5.23
N HIS A 141 3.07 -3.71 4.74
CA HIS A 141 1.91 -2.81 4.72
C HIS A 141 0.69 -3.46 4.03
N SER A 142 0.94 -4.15 2.91
CA SER A 142 -0.07 -4.89 2.17
C SER A 142 -0.75 -5.96 3.05
N ARG A 143 0.03 -6.80 3.72
CA ARG A 143 -0.50 -7.83 4.61
C ARG A 143 -1.19 -7.23 5.83
N HIS A 144 -0.64 -6.16 6.39
CA HIS A 144 -1.14 -5.49 7.58
C HIS A 144 -2.58 -4.98 7.38
N HIS A 145 -2.84 -4.26 6.30
CA HIS A 145 -4.16 -3.70 6.04
C HIS A 145 -5.19 -4.75 5.62
N VAL A 146 -4.81 -5.77 4.87
CA VAL A 146 -5.69 -6.92 4.61
C VAL A 146 -6.04 -7.63 5.92
N ALA A 147 -5.07 -7.79 6.83
CA ALA A 147 -5.30 -8.42 8.12
C ALA A 147 -6.27 -7.63 9.00
N HIS A 148 -6.28 -6.29 8.96
CA HIS A 148 -7.26 -5.48 9.68
C HIS A 148 -8.69 -5.82 9.25
N ILE A 149 -8.95 -5.95 7.95
CA ILE A 149 -10.27 -6.25 7.41
C ILE A 149 -10.66 -7.70 7.72
N THR A 150 -9.78 -8.66 7.47
CA THR A 150 -10.08 -10.07 7.67
C THR A 150 -10.24 -10.44 9.15
N ALA A 151 -9.50 -9.77 10.05
CA ALA A 151 -9.66 -9.94 11.49
C ALA A 151 -11.01 -9.39 11.98
N LEU A 152 -11.43 -8.22 11.46
CA LEU A 152 -12.76 -7.68 11.73
C LEU A 152 -13.84 -8.67 11.29
N ARG A 153 -13.79 -9.13 10.04
CA ARG A 153 -14.77 -10.08 9.49
C ARG A 153 -14.89 -11.34 10.34
N ARG A 154 -13.76 -11.89 10.77
CA ARG A 154 -13.73 -13.09 11.63
C ARG A 154 -14.37 -12.82 12.99
N ARG A 155 -14.10 -11.66 13.59
CA ARG A 155 -14.66 -11.28 14.89
C ARG A 155 -16.17 -11.07 14.83
N GLU A 156 -16.66 -10.47 13.75
CA GLU A 156 -18.09 -10.16 13.57
C GLU A 156 -18.88 -11.32 12.91
N GLY A 157 -18.22 -12.38 12.47
CA GLY A 157 -18.86 -13.50 11.79
C GLY A 157 -19.35 -13.20 10.37
N TRP A 158 -18.68 -12.34 9.66
CA TRP A 158 -19.00 -11.91 8.25
C TRP A 158 -18.28 -12.73 7.20
#